data_b67b0ac3b4a1908a2908f332228c906d
#
_entry.id   b67b0ac3b4a1908a2908f332228c906d
#
_cell.length_a   1.000
_cell.length_b   1.000
_cell.length_c   1.000
_cell.angle_alpha   90.00
_cell.angle_beta   90.00
_cell.angle_gamma   90.00
#
_symmetry.space_group_name_H-M   'P 1'
#
loop_
_entity.id
_entity.type
_entity.pdbx_description
1 polymer ?
#
loop_
_entity_poly.entity_id
_entity_poly.type
_entity_poly.pdbx_seq_one_letter_code
_entity_poly.pdbx_strand_id
1 'polypeptide(L)' 'MSDYKNIKVEINKEQPLDEVVRELERLGYQINGWLENRIIRSVKTNHFGLYSGDFFDVDIIQGDLITLAELKEM' A
#
# COMPACT_ATOMS: atom_id res chain seq x y z
N MET A 1 13.39 17.00 -3.28
CA MET A 1 11.99 16.56 -3.23
C MET A 1 11.86 15.20 -3.87
N SER A 2 11.31 14.28 -3.14
CA SER A 2 11.05 12.96 -3.69
C SER A 2 9.58 12.89 -4.09
N ASP A 3 9.35 12.57 -5.36
CA ASP A 3 8.01 12.37 -5.87
C ASP A 3 7.69 10.89 -5.76
N TYR A 4 6.92 10.55 -4.74
CA TYR A 4 6.44 9.19 -4.58
C TYR A 4 5.23 8.96 -5.49
N LYS A 5 5.12 7.76 -6.00
CA LYS A 5 3.97 7.39 -6.82
C LYS A 5 2.75 7.10 -5.97
N ASN A 6 1.59 7.47 -6.49
CA ASN A 6 0.33 7.04 -5.92
C ASN A 6 0.05 5.62 -6.41
N ILE A 7 0.17 4.66 -5.51
CA ILE A 7 -0.06 3.26 -5.87
C ILE A 7 -1.09 2.65 -4.93
N LYS A 8 -1.70 1.58 -5.38
CA LYS A 8 -2.64 0.80 -4.57
C LYS A 8 -2.29 -0.68 -4.72
N VAL A 9 -2.44 -1.42 -3.63
CA VAL A 9 -2.14 -2.85 -3.59
C VAL A 9 -3.30 -3.58 -2.95
N GLU A 10 -3.80 -4.62 -3.60
CA GLU A 10 -4.85 -5.45 -3.03
C GLU A 10 -4.28 -6.34 -1.93
N ILE A 11 -5.02 -6.49 -0.84
CA ILE A 11 -4.62 -7.36 0.26
C ILE A 11 -5.42 -8.65 0.19
N ASN A 12 -4.71 -9.77 0.11
CA ASN A 12 -5.30 -11.10 0.06
C ASN A 12 -4.28 -12.12 0.57
N LYS A 13 -4.56 -13.43 0.41
CA LYS A 13 -3.67 -14.48 0.89
C LYS A 13 -2.31 -14.47 0.22
N GLU A 14 -2.26 -14.09 -1.05
CA GLU A 14 -1.02 -14.02 -1.81
C GLU A 14 -0.27 -12.73 -1.56
N GLN A 15 -0.99 -11.70 -1.12
CA GLN A 15 -0.45 -10.38 -0.83
C GLN A 15 -0.89 -9.95 0.57
N PRO A 16 -0.35 -10.58 1.62
CA PRO A 16 -0.75 -10.24 2.99
C PRO A 16 -0.26 -8.86 3.38
N LEU A 17 -1.03 -8.20 4.25
CA LEU A 17 -0.79 -6.82 4.65
C LEU A 17 0.63 -6.60 5.18
N ASP A 18 1.12 -7.50 6.03
CA ASP A 18 2.44 -7.35 6.64
C ASP A 18 3.56 -7.36 5.60
N GLU A 19 3.44 -8.20 4.57
CA GLU A 19 4.45 -8.21 3.51
C GLU A 19 4.40 -6.97 2.65
N VAL A 20 3.19 -6.52 2.32
CA VAL A 20 3.01 -5.30 1.52
C VAL A 20 3.57 -4.08 2.27
N VAL A 21 3.26 -3.97 3.55
CA VAL A 21 3.76 -2.88 4.38
C VAL A 21 5.28 -2.90 4.47
N ARG A 22 5.86 -4.08 4.64
CA ARG A 22 7.31 -4.24 4.70
C ARG A 22 7.99 -3.70 3.44
N GLU A 23 7.45 -4.05 2.27
CA GLU A 23 8.01 -3.57 1.01
C GLU A 23 7.82 -2.07 0.83
N LEU A 24 6.68 -1.55 1.22
CA LEU A 24 6.44 -0.11 1.15
C LEU A 24 7.43 0.65 2.03
N GLU A 25 7.67 0.17 3.23
CA GLU A 25 8.62 0.80 4.14
C GLU A 25 10.05 0.70 3.62
N ARG A 26 10.37 -0.40 2.97
CA ARG A 26 11.68 -0.55 2.30
C ARG A 26 11.89 0.52 1.24
N LEU A 27 10.82 0.89 0.54
CA LEU A 27 10.87 1.91 -0.50
C LEU A 27 10.84 3.34 0.04
N GLY A 28 10.69 3.51 1.34
CA GLY A 28 10.71 4.82 1.96
C GLY A 28 9.35 5.38 2.34
N TYR A 29 8.27 4.64 2.07
CA TYR A 29 6.94 5.08 2.50
C TYR A 29 6.80 4.94 4.01
N GLN A 30 6.03 5.83 4.60
CA GLN A 30 5.77 5.82 6.04
C GLN A 30 4.27 5.66 6.29
N ILE A 31 3.95 5.05 7.42
CA ILE A 31 2.56 4.81 7.77
C ILE A 31 1.83 6.11 8.08
N ASN A 32 0.62 6.20 7.59
CA ASN A 32 -0.27 7.32 7.89
C ASN A 32 -1.56 6.76 8.48
N GLY A 33 -1.60 6.65 9.80
CA GLY A 33 -2.79 6.17 10.51
C GLY A 33 -2.57 4.81 11.16
N TRP A 34 -3.67 4.21 11.57
CA TRP A 34 -3.65 2.96 12.31
C TRP A 34 -4.06 1.81 11.42
N LEU A 35 -3.27 0.73 11.42
CA LEU A 35 -3.60 -0.48 10.68
C LEU A 35 -4.11 -1.59 11.61
N GLU A 36 -3.99 -1.42 12.92
CA GLU A 36 -4.35 -2.46 13.88
C GLU A 36 -5.85 -2.64 14.00
N ASN A 37 -6.27 -3.87 14.19
CA ASN A 37 -7.66 -4.27 14.49
C ASN A 37 -8.66 -3.86 13.42
N ARG A 38 -8.20 -3.76 12.17
CA ARG A 38 -9.07 -3.43 11.05
C ARG A 38 -8.98 -4.49 9.97
N ILE A 39 -10.09 -4.69 9.30
CA ILE A 39 -10.10 -5.51 8.10
C ILE A 39 -9.60 -4.61 6.97
N ILE A 40 -8.38 -4.86 6.53
CA ILE A 40 -7.77 -4.07 5.48
C ILE A 40 -7.91 -4.81 4.16
N ARG A 41 -8.57 -4.21 3.20
CA ARG A 41 -8.77 -4.82 1.87
C ARG A 41 -7.75 -4.32 0.86
N SER A 42 -7.19 -3.14 1.11
CA SER A 42 -6.21 -2.55 0.21
C SER A 42 -5.29 -1.61 0.97
N VAL A 43 -4.15 -1.33 0.39
CA VAL A 43 -3.23 -0.32 0.89
C VAL A 43 -3.03 0.68 -0.23
N LYS A 44 -3.05 1.96 0.09
CA LYS A 44 -2.80 3.03 -0.87
C LYS A 44 -1.67 3.91 -0.38
N THR A 45 -0.96 4.51 -1.31
CA THR A 45 0.08 5.48 -1.01
C THR A 45 -0.22 6.80 -1.69
N ASN A 46 0.50 7.83 -1.29
CA ASN A 46 0.35 9.14 -1.91
C ASN A 46 1.72 9.71 -2.27
N HIS A 47 1.70 10.85 -2.94
CA HIS A 47 2.92 11.49 -3.42
C HIS A 47 3.79 12.09 -2.30
N PHE A 48 3.30 12.11 -1.08
CA PHE A 48 4.08 12.52 0.08
C PHE A 48 4.89 11.39 0.69
N GLY A 49 4.79 10.19 0.13
CA GLY A 49 5.49 9.04 0.68
C GLY A 49 4.78 8.41 1.88
N LEU A 50 3.48 8.62 1.99
CA LEU A 50 2.68 8.06 3.08
C LEU A 50 1.79 6.94 2.54
N TYR A 51 1.60 5.91 3.37
CA TYR A 51 0.67 4.84 3.02
C TYR A 51 -0.36 4.66 4.14
N SER A 52 -1.52 4.16 3.77
CA SER A 52 -2.58 3.84 4.72
C SER A 52 -3.33 2.61 4.25
N GLY A 53 -3.85 1.86 5.21
CA GLY A 53 -4.73 0.75 4.90
C GLY A 53 -6.15 1.23 4.67
N ASP A 54 -6.84 0.56 3.76
CA ASP A 54 -8.20 0.92 3.42
C ASP A 54 -9.08 -0.32 3.43
N PHE A 55 -10.32 -0.16 3.82
CA PHE A 55 -11.28 -1.27 3.82
C PHE A 55 -12.10 -1.32 2.53
N PHE A 56 -11.83 -0.43 1.61
CA PHE A 56 -12.49 -0.42 0.30
C PHE A 56 -11.77 -1.33 -0.68
N ASP A 57 -12.49 -1.78 -1.69
CA ASP A 57 -11.90 -2.54 -2.77
C ASP A 57 -10.95 -1.64 -3.58
N VAL A 58 -9.91 -2.24 -4.13
CA VAL A 58 -8.87 -1.49 -4.86
C VAL A 58 -9.44 -0.70 -6.03
N ASP A 59 -10.53 -1.16 -6.63
CA ASP A 59 -11.13 -0.49 -7.78
C ASP A 59 -11.66 0.90 -7.46
N ILE A 60 -12.00 1.15 -6.20
CA ILE A 60 -12.57 2.43 -5.76
C ILE A 60 -11.47 3.44 -5.45
N ILE A 61 -10.29 2.95 -5.13
CA ILE A 61 -9.18 3.78 -4.67
C ILE A 61 -8.38 4.30 -5.86
N GLN A 62 -8.01 5.57 -5.83
CA GLN A 62 -7.17 6.14 -6.88
C GLN A 62 -5.72 5.70 -6.73
N GLY A 63 -5.05 5.52 -7.86
CA GLY A 63 -3.66 5.14 -7.89
C GLY A 63 -3.42 4.01 -8.88
N ASP A 64 -2.16 3.76 -9.18
CA ASP A 64 -1.78 2.67 -10.06
C ASP A 64 -1.84 1.36 -9.30
N LEU A 65 -2.59 0.41 -9.82
CA LEU A 65 -2.70 -0.92 -9.21
C LEU A 65 -1.43 -1.70 -9.49
N ILE A 66 -0.74 -2.10 -8.43
CA ILE A 66 0.44 -2.94 -8.56
C ILE A 66 0.29 -4.17 -7.65
N THR A 67 1.04 -5.22 -7.98
CA THR A 67 1.07 -6.44 -7.18
C THR A 67 2.23 -6.39 -6.20
N LEU A 68 2.19 -7.30 -5.20
CA LEU A 68 3.31 -7.44 -4.27
C LEU A 68 4.59 -7.82 -5.02
N ALA A 69 4.48 -8.65 -6.05
CA ALA A 69 5.64 -9.04 -6.85
C ALA A 69 6.27 -7.82 -7.52
N GLU A 70 5.44 -6.95 -8.10
CA GLU A 70 5.94 -5.71 -8.70
C GLU A 70 6.55 -4.78 -7.66
N LEU A 71 5.95 -4.71 -6.48
CA LEU A 71 6.45 -3.89 -5.38
C LEU A 71 7.84 -4.34 -4.94
N LYS A 72 8.07 -5.66 -4.90
CA LYS A 72 9.37 -6.21 -4.53
C LYS A 72 10.46 -5.88 -5.54
N GLU A 73 10.09 -5.67 -6.78
CA GLU A 73 11.04 -5.34 -7.84
C GLU A 73 11.38 -3.84 -7.90
N MET A 74 10.67 -3.03 -7.18
CA MET A 74 10.92 -1.58 -7.14
C MET A 74 12.09 -1.21 -6.17
#